data_fa1adf08d174cf2974fe79fe839a5cb2
#
_entry.id   fa1adf08d174cf2974fe79fe839a5cb2
#
_cell.length_a   1.000
_cell.length_b   1.000
_cell.length_c   1.000
_cell.angle_alpha   90.00
_cell.angle_beta   90.00
_cell.angle_gamma   90.00
#
_symmetry.space_group_name_H-M   'P 1'
#
loop_
_entity.id
_entity.type
_entity.pdbx_description
1 polymer ?
#
loop_
_entity_poly.entity_id
_entity_poly.type
_entity_poly.pdbx_seq_one_letter_code
_entity_poly.pdbx_strand_id
1 'polypeptide(L)'
;PHQILALTFTNKAAREMRERISALVGEEVASKLWMGTFHSIFAKILRINVEKLGFKSNFTIYDTYDSTSLIKHIIKELNLDDSVYKPAVVLNRISMMKNALYTPDVYAREKQFIREDEQLNRPKMAQIYLQYFNRCKVANAMDFDDLLLYTNILFRDFPEVLKKYENLFKMILIDEYQDTNFAQDNIVYQLARHHKSIFAVGDDAQSIYSFRGANIRNILSLEKRYPGLKIFRLEQNYRSTQNITLAANSLIAKNSGQIPKTLFSENAIGSKVQIKEFQSDYDESYYIANTIVRMKQMGNYDWSDFAV
;
A
#
# COMPACT_ATOMS: atom_id res chain seq x y z
N PRO A 1 3.34 -1.82 25.98
CA PRO A 1 3.02 -1.14 24.71
C PRO A 1 4.09 -1.41 23.63
N HIS A 2 5.39 -1.30 23.94
CA HIS A 2 6.50 -1.46 23.00
C HIS A 2 6.56 -2.81 22.25
N GLN A 3 5.78 -3.79 22.68
CA GLN A 3 5.68 -5.11 22.05
C GLN A 3 4.55 -5.22 20.99
N ILE A 4 3.82 -4.13 20.77
CA ILE A 4 2.74 -4.07 19.80
C ILE A 4 3.22 -3.30 18.57
N LEU A 5 3.06 -3.93 17.40
CA LEU A 5 3.27 -3.32 16.10
C LEU A 5 1.90 -3.07 15.45
N ALA A 6 1.57 -1.82 15.14
CA ALA A 6 0.32 -1.43 14.47
C ALA A 6 0.64 -0.72 13.15
N LEU A 7 0.18 -1.29 12.05
CA LEU A 7 0.48 -0.87 10.70
C LEU A 7 -0.78 -0.43 9.96
N THR A 8 -0.65 0.65 9.20
CA THR A 8 -1.69 1.13 8.26
C THR A 8 -1.06 1.64 6.98
N PHE A 9 -1.89 2.08 6.02
CA PHE A 9 -1.44 2.43 4.68
C PHE A 9 -1.05 3.90 4.52
N THR A 10 -1.82 4.82 5.12
CA THR A 10 -1.66 6.26 4.89
C THR A 10 -1.22 7.00 6.15
N ASN A 11 -0.50 8.10 5.95
CA ASN A 11 -0.10 8.97 7.08
C ASN A 11 -1.30 9.57 7.80
N LYS A 12 -2.42 9.81 7.08
CA LYS A 12 -3.66 10.28 7.68
C LYS A 12 -4.23 9.22 8.63
N ALA A 13 -4.36 7.97 8.17
CA ALA A 13 -4.84 6.87 8.99
C ALA A 13 -3.92 6.60 10.19
N ALA A 14 -2.60 6.67 10.00
CA ALA A 14 -1.62 6.52 11.09
C ALA A 14 -1.78 7.60 12.17
N ARG A 15 -2.04 8.85 11.78
CA ARG A 15 -2.29 9.96 12.70
C ARG A 15 -3.60 9.77 13.44
N GLU A 16 -4.68 9.48 12.73
CA GLU A 16 -6.00 9.23 13.33
C GLU A 16 -5.97 8.05 14.32
N MET A 17 -5.30 6.96 13.94
CA MET A 17 -5.09 5.81 14.83
C MET A 17 -4.34 6.22 16.11
N ARG A 18 -3.29 7.04 15.98
CA ARG A 18 -2.53 7.57 17.13
C ARG A 18 -3.42 8.41 18.03
N GLU A 19 -4.17 9.36 17.48
CA GLU A 19 -5.06 10.25 18.23
C GLU A 19 -6.11 9.45 19.01
N ARG A 20 -6.76 8.49 18.38
CA ARG A 20 -7.75 7.61 19.02
C ARG A 20 -7.15 6.76 20.14
N ILE A 21 -5.99 6.18 19.92
CA ILE A 21 -5.30 5.37 20.94
C ILE A 21 -4.83 6.26 22.07
N SER A 22 -4.26 7.44 21.80
CA SER A 22 -3.86 8.39 22.85
C SER A 22 -5.02 8.83 23.72
N ALA A 23 -6.21 9.02 23.13
CA ALA A 23 -7.42 9.34 23.90
C ALA A 23 -7.86 8.21 24.84
N LEU A 24 -7.59 6.95 24.48
CA LEU A 24 -7.98 5.79 25.29
C LEU A 24 -6.97 5.42 26.39
N VAL A 25 -5.67 5.50 26.09
CA VAL A 25 -4.61 4.97 26.97
C VAL A 25 -3.62 6.02 27.47
N GLY A 26 -3.79 7.27 27.04
CA GLY A 26 -2.89 8.39 27.32
C GLY A 26 -1.69 8.45 26.37
N GLU A 27 -1.18 9.67 26.13
CA GLU A 27 -0.09 9.94 25.17
C GLU A 27 1.21 9.20 25.55
N GLU A 28 1.52 9.12 26.85
CA GLU A 28 2.73 8.43 27.33
C GLU A 28 2.75 6.95 26.93
N VAL A 29 1.61 6.26 27.01
CA VAL A 29 1.49 4.85 26.63
C VAL A 29 1.47 4.71 25.11
N ALA A 30 0.72 5.57 24.41
CA ALA A 30 0.59 5.56 22.97
C ALA A 30 1.93 5.82 22.26
N SER A 31 2.78 6.71 22.79
CA SER A 31 4.10 7.02 22.23
C SER A 31 5.07 5.84 22.26
N LYS A 32 4.86 4.86 23.13
CA LYS A 32 5.67 3.64 23.27
C LYS A 32 5.28 2.54 22.29
N LEU A 33 4.17 2.69 21.55
CA LEU A 33 3.75 1.74 20.51
C LEU A 33 4.58 1.91 19.24
N TRP A 34 4.83 0.81 18.56
CA TRP A 34 5.34 0.84 17.19
C TRP A 34 4.14 0.98 16.24
N MET A 35 3.77 2.23 15.97
CA MET A 35 2.56 2.56 15.23
C MET A 35 2.85 3.55 14.11
N GLY A 36 2.39 3.22 12.89
CA GLY A 36 2.61 4.07 11.73
C GLY A 36 2.29 3.38 10.41
N THR A 37 2.71 4.00 9.31
CA THR A 37 2.65 3.35 8.01
C THR A 37 3.74 2.29 7.88
N PHE A 38 3.53 1.30 6.99
CA PHE A 38 4.56 0.30 6.66
C PHE A 38 5.93 0.96 6.40
N HIS A 39 5.96 1.93 5.51
CA HIS A 39 7.20 2.62 5.14
C HIS A 39 7.87 3.33 6.33
N SER A 40 7.11 4.02 7.16
CA SER A 40 7.67 4.75 8.30
C SER A 40 8.29 3.82 9.35
N ILE A 41 7.64 2.70 9.63
CA ILE A 41 8.12 1.71 10.59
C ILE A 41 9.36 0.98 10.04
N PHE A 42 9.32 0.55 8.79
CA PHE A 42 10.45 -0.18 8.20
C PHE A 42 11.64 0.73 7.90
N ALA A 43 11.42 2.01 7.56
CA ALA A 43 12.50 3.00 7.53
C ALA A 43 13.19 3.14 8.91
N LYS A 44 12.42 3.13 10.01
CA LYS A 44 12.97 3.16 11.38
C LYS A 44 13.82 1.90 11.67
N ILE A 45 13.33 0.72 11.29
CA ILE A 45 14.07 -0.55 11.45
C ILE A 45 15.36 -0.54 10.62
N LEU A 46 15.29 -0.06 9.38
CA LEU A 46 16.44 0.07 8.50
C LEU A 46 17.47 1.03 9.09
N ARG A 47 17.10 2.22 9.55
CA ARG A 47 18.05 3.18 10.15
C ARG A 47 18.86 2.59 11.30
N ILE A 48 18.29 1.63 12.04
CA ILE A 48 18.98 0.97 13.16
C ILE A 48 19.94 -0.12 12.67
N ASN A 49 19.70 -0.76 11.52
CA ASN A 49 20.39 -1.97 11.12
C ASN A 49 21.05 -1.89 9.72
N VAL A 50 20.90 -0.79 9.01
CA VAL A 50 21.21 -0.67 7.57
C VAL A 50 22.71 -0.79 7.25
N GLU A 51 23.59 -0.59 8.22
CA GLU A 51 25.04 -0.77 8.04
C GLU A 51 25.38 -2.20 7.64
N LYS A 52 24.59 -3.18 8.09
CA LYS A 52 24.71 -4.59 7.66
C LYS A 52 24.48 -4.76 6.14
N LEU A 53 23.72 -3.86 5.53
CA LEU A 53 23.42 -3.84 4.09
C LEU A 53 24.39 -2.94 3.29
N GLY A 54 25.38 -2.34 3.96
CA GLY A 54 26.36 -1.45 3.35
C GLY A 54 25.87 -0.04 3.07
N PHE A 55 24.83 0.43 3.75
CA PHE A 55 24.38 1.83 3.77
C PHE A 55 24.77 2.49 5.09
N LYS A 56 24.78 3.82 5.10
CA LYS A 56 24.89 4.60 6.33
C LYS A 56 23.48 4.84 6.91
N SER A 57 23.36 4.95 8.23
CA SER A 57 22.07 5.14 8.92
C SER A 57 21.34 6.43 8.55
N ASN A 58 22.07 7.44 8.06
CA ASN A 58 21.54 8.72 7.58
C ASN A 58 21.16 8.71 6.08
N PHE A 59 20.83 7.56 5.50
CA PHE A 59 20.44 7.48 4.09
C PHE A 59 19.27 8.43 3.75
N THR A 60 19.33 8.99 2.54
CA THR A 60 18.26 9.83 2.00
C THR A 60 17.12 8.97 1.44
N ILE A 61 15.89 9.41 1.62
CA ILE A 61 14.73 8.76 0.97
C ILE A 61 14.38 9.63 -0.25
N TYR A 62 14.55 9.04 -1.44
CA TYR A 62 14.19 9.67 -2.70
C TYR A 62 12.67 9.66 -2.89
N ASP A 63 12.14 10.79 -3.28
CA ASP A 63 10.76 10.88 -3.74
C ASP A 63 10.61 10.47 -5.22
N THR A 64 9.39 10.60 -5.74
CA THR A 64 9.10 10.28 -7.14
C THR A 64 9.85 11.18 -8.12
N TYR A 65 10.07 12.45 -7.75
CA TYR A 65 10.80 13.40 -8.59
C TYR A 65 12.29 13.02 -8.66
N ASP A 66 12.92 12.76 -7.51
CA ASP A 66 14.32 12.34 -7.42
C ASP A 66 14.55 11.06 -8.24
N SER A 67 13.69 10.07 -8.01
CA SER A 67 13.77 8.76 -8.67
C SER A 67 13.60 8.88 -10.19
N THR A 68 12.62 9.66 -10.65
CA THR A 68 12.38 9.90 -12.07
C THR A 68 13.52 10.67 -12.72
N SER A 69 14.08 11.66 -12.02
CA SER A 69 15.22 12.43 -12.47
C SER A 69 16.46 11.56 -12.66
N LEU A 70 16.75 10.70 -11.70
CA LEU A 70 17.86 9.74 -11.78
C LEU A 70 17.69 8.79 -12.97
N ILE A 71 16.51 8.24 -13.18
CA ILE A 71 16.21 7.37 -14.33
C ILE A 71 16.39 8.12 -15.64
N LYS A 72 15.94 9.38 -15.74
CA LYS A 72 16.15 10.23 -16.93
C LYS A 72 17.64 10.40 -17.27
N HIS A 73 18.49 10.60 -16.27
CA HIS A 73 19.94 10.67 -16.47
C HIS A 73 20.51 9.35 -16.98
N ILE A 74 20.07 8.23 -16.41
CA ILE A 74 20.52 6.88 -16.86
C ILE A 74 20.14 6.64 -18.31
N ILE A 75 18.90 6.95 -18.71
CA ILE A 75 18.42 6.79 -20.09
C ILE A 75 19.27 7.60 -21.04
N LYS A 76 19.57 8.88 -20.69
CA LYS A 76 20.41 9.76 -21.50
C LYS A 76 21.85 9.25 -21.64
N GLU A 77 22.46 8.77 -20.57
CA GLU A 77 23.84 8.24 -20.62
C GLU A 77 23.95 6.94 -21.40
N LEU A 78 22.89 6.13 -21.39
CA LEU A 78 22.83 4.92 -22.18
C LEU A 78 22.47 5.19 -23.68
N ASN A 79 22.31 6.48 -24.05
CA ASN A 79 21.87 6.92 -25.37
C ASN A 79 20.58 6.19 -25.84
N LEU A 80 19.63 6.01 -24.94
CA LEU A 80 18.34 5.39 -25.22
C LEU A 80 17.29 6.45 -25.60
N ASP A 81 16.35 6.06 -26.44
CA ASP A 81 15.22 6.90 -26.86
C ASP A 81 14.25 7.11 -25.69
N ASP A 82 14.07 8.35 -25.25
CA ASP A 82 13.19 8.72 -24.13
C ASP A 82 11.70 8.63 -24.46
N SER A 83 11.35 8.55 -25.76
CA SER A 83 9.98 8.28 -26.19
C SER A 83 9.59 6.82 -25.95
N VAL A 84 10.54 5.90 -26.03
CA VAL A 84 10.40 4.46 -25.77
C VAL A 84 10.57 4.17 -24.27
N TYR A 85 11.64 4.71 -23.68
CA TYR A 85 11.98 4.55 -22.25
C TYR A 85 11.49 5.75 -21.43
N LYS A 86 10.18 6.02 -21.44
CA LYS A 86 9.60 7.11 -20.64
C LYS A 86 9.96 6.92 -19.17
N PRO A 87 10.61 7.91 -18.50
CA PRO A 87 11.13 7.73 -17.13
C PRO A 87 10.09 7.26 -16.12
N ALA A 88 8.86 7.76 -16.19
CA ALA A 88 7.78 7.33 -15.31
C ALA A 88 7.37 5.86 -15.54
N VAL A 89 7.40 5.38 -16.79
CA VAL A 89 7.07 3.98 -17.12
C VAL A 89 8.19 3.05 -16.66
N VAL A 90 9.44 3.47 -16.82
CA VAL A 90 10.62 2.73 -16.34
C VAL A 90 10.58 2.64 -14.81
N LEU A 91 10.32 3.76 -14.10
CA LEU A 91 10.19 3.78 -12.64
C LEU A 91 9.08 2.84 -12.18
N ASN A 92 7.91 2.88 -12.83
CA ASN A 92 6.80 1.98 -12.48
C ASN A 92 7.19 0.50 -12.63
N ARG A 93 7.90 0.13 -13.70
CA ARG A 93 8.40 -1.24 -13.89
C ARG A 93 9.37 -1.65 -12.78
N ILE A 94 10.31 -0.79 -12.42
CA ILE A 94 11.25 -1.02 -11.31
C ILE A 94 10.49 -1.17 -9.99
N SER A 95 9.53 -0.29 -9.71
CA SER A 95 8.68 -0.33 -8.53
C SER A 95 7.94 -1.68 -8.41
N MET A 96 7.29 -2.12 -9.49
CA MET A 96 6.62 -3.44 -9.52
C MET A 96 7.58 -4.59 -9.18
N MET A 97 8.80 -4.55 -9.69
CA MET A 97 9.80 -5.59 -9.43
C MET A 97 10.27 -5.56 -7.97
N LYS A 98 10.55 -4.38 -7.42
CA LYS A 98 10.92 -4.23 -6.01
C LYS A 98 9.80 -4.72 -5.08
N ASN A 99 8.55 -4.38 -5.37
CA ASN A 99 7.38 -4.81 -4.60
C ASN A 99 7.12 -6.32 -4.69
N ALA A 100 7.59 -6.97 -5.76
CA ALA A 100 7.60 -8.42 -5.92
C ALA A 100 8.91 -9.07 -5.42
N LEU A 101 9.81 -8.30 -4.80
CA LEU A 101 11.11 -8.72 -4.25
C LEU A 101 12.13 -9.21 -5.29
N TYR A 102 12.01 -8.77 -6.53
CA TYR A 102 13.00 -9.04 -7.57
C TYR A 102 14.09 -7.97 -7.56
N THR A 103 15.30 -8.36 -7.14
CA THR A 103 16.49 -7.52 -7.27
C THR A 103 16.95 -7.43 -8.73
N PRO A 104 17.78 -6.44 -9.11
CA PRO A 104 18.29 -6.34 -10.49
C PRO A 104 18.94 -7.62 -11.03
N ASP A 105 19.68 -8.34 -10.18
CA ASP A 105 20.35 -9.59 -10.57
C ASP A 105 19.34 -10.71 -10.86
N VAL A 106 18.28 -10.82 -10.07
CA VAL A 106 17.20 -11.79 -10.29
C VAL A 106 16.43 -11.42 -11.54
N TYR A 107 16.07 -10.13 -11.68
CA TYR A 107 15.38 -9.62 -12.86
C TYR A 107 16.11 -9.94 -14.15
N ALA A 108 17.44 -9.72 -14.20
CA ALA A 108 18.26 -9.96 -15.38
C ALA A 108 18.38 -11.45 -15.77
N ARG A 109 18.06 -12.37 -14.86
CA ARG A 109 18.09 -13.83 -15.11
C ARG A 109 16.73 -14.42 -15.48
N GLU A 110 15.64 -13.71 -15.17
CA GLU A 110 14.28 -14.18 -15.43
C GLU A 110 13.90 -14.00 -16.92
N LYS A 111 13.92 -15.08 -17.66
CA LYS A 111 13.61 -15.11 -19.10
C LYS A 111 12.25 -14.50 -19.44
N GLN A 112 11.27 -14.62 -18.52
CA GLN A 112 9.94 -14.07 -18.73
C GLN A 112 10.01 -12.54 -18.79
N PHE A 113 10.69 -11.88 -17.85
CA PHE A 113 10.80 -10.42 -17.80
C PHE A 113 11.56 -9.87 -19.01
N ILE A 114 12.64 -10.57 -19.41
CA ILE A 114 13.40 -10.18 -20.61
C ILE A 114 12.51 -10.21 -21.86
N ARG A 115 11.74 -11.28 -22.06
CA ARG A 115 10.81 -11.41 -23.19
C ARG A 115 9.71 -10.35 -23.16
N GLU A 116 9.13 -10.07 -22.00
CA GLU A 116 8.13 -9.02 -21.82
C GLU A 116 8.70 -7.65 -22.21
N ASP A 117 9.92 -7.35 -21.78
CA ASP A 117 10.59 -6.08 -22.09
C ASP A 117 10.94 -5.97 -23.58
N GLU A 118 11.37 -7.08 -24.21
CA GLU A 118 11.61 -7.14 -25.66
C GLU A 118 10.32 -6.90 -26.47
N GLN A 119 9.21 -7.52 -26.06
CA GLN A 119 7.89 -7.32 -26.70
C GLN A 119 7.41 -5.87 -26.57
N LEU A 120 7.79 -5.18 -25.50
CA LEU A 120 7.50 -3.76 -25.28
C LEU A 120 8.54 -2.82 -25.91
N ASN A 121 9.45 -3.35 -26.75
CA ASN A 121 10.59 -2.62 -27.34
C ASN A 121 11.52 -1.96 -26.31
N ARG A 122 11.68 -2.58 -25.12
CA ARG A 122 12.51 -2.08 -24.02
C ARG A 122 13.56 -3.09 -23.53
N PRO A 123 14.39 -3.68 -24.40
CA PRO A 123 15.33 -4.75 -24.02
C PRO A 123 16.42 -4.31 -23.04
N LYS A 124 16.56 -3.00 -22.76
CA LYS A 124 17.56 -2.45 -21.81
C LYS A 124 17.03 -2.24 -20.39
N MET A 125 15.81 -2.68 -20.08
CA MET A 125 15.22 -2.49 -18.74
C MET A 125 16.08 -3.05 -17.61
N ALA A 126 16.62 -4.27 -17.77
CA ALA A 126 17.50 -4.87 -16.75
C ALA A 126 18.76 -4.02 -16.51
N GLN A 127 19.35 -3.45 -17.58
CA GLN A 127 20.52 -2.58 -17.47
C GLN A 127 20.18 -1.26 -16.75
N ILE A 128 19.03 -0.65 -17.05
CA ILE A 128 18.57 0.57 -16.39
C ILE A 128 18.31 0.28 -14.90
N TYR A 129 17.64 -0.83 -14.57
CA TYR A 129 17.35 -1.19 -13.19
C TYR A 129 18.64 -1.41 -12.38
N LEU A 130 19.61 -2.11 -12.94
CA LEU A 130 20.91 -2.32 -12.28
C LEU A 130 21.65 -0.98 -12.03
N GLN A 131 21.67 -0.09 -13.03
CA GLN A 131 22.30 1.23 -12.86
C GLN A 131 21.58 2.08 -11.83
N TYR A 132 20.24 2.11 -11.84
CA TYR A 132 19.43 2.82 -10.86
C TYR A 132 19.75 2.35 -9.45
N PHE A 133 19.72 1.04 -9.22
CA PHE A 133 20.01 0.41 -7.94
C PHE A 133 21.41 0.75 -7.42
N ASN A 134 22.43 0.64 -8.29
CA ASN A 134 23.81 0.94 -7.92
C ASN A 134 24.01 2.43 -7.59
N ARG A 135 23.39 3.33 -8.35
CA ARG A 135 23.50 4.77 -8.09
C ARG A 135 22.80 5.17 -6.79
N CYS A 136 21.64 4.63 -6.51
CA CYS A 136 21.01 4.82 -5.20
C CYS A 136 21.93 4.35 -4.08
N LYS A 137 22.57 3.19 -4.22
CA LYS A 137 23.50 2.67 -3.23
C LYS A 137 24.74 3.58 -3.04
N VAL A 138 25.36 4.04 -4.12
CA VAL A 138 26.52 4.96 -4.08
C VAL A 138 26.14 6.29 -3.46
N ALA A 139 24.95 6.79 -3.75
CA ALA A 139 24.43 8.05 -3.17
C ALA A 139 23.96 7.90 -1.71
N ASN A 140 24.04 6.71 -1.13
CA ASN A 140 23.45 6.41 0.17
C ASN A 140 21.97 6.81 0.22
N ALA A 141 21.21 6.43 -0.80
CA ALA A 141 19.80 6.76 -0.96
C ALA A 141 18.96 5.51 -1.19
N MET A 142 17.71 5.58 -0.81
CA MET A 142 16.66 4.57 -1.03
C MET A 142 15.41 5.27 -1.52
N ASP A 143 14.69 4.71 -2.48
CA ASP A 143 13.33 5.14 -2.75
C ASP A 143 12.32 4.45 -1.79
N PHE A 144 11.03 4.77 -1.92
CA PHE A 144 10.01 4.17 -1.04
C PHE A 144 9.92 2.65 -1.16
N ASP A 145 10.08 2.10 -2.37
CA ASP A 145 10.02 0.65 -2.58
C ASP A 145 11.26 -0.05 -2.02
N ASP A 146 12.40 0.62 -2.02
CA ASP A 146 13.64 0.14 -1.39
C ASP A 146 13.47 -0.08 0.12
N LEU A 147 12.66 0.72 0.81
CA LEU A 147 12.42 0.53 2.24
C LEU A 147 11.81 -0.84 2.53
N LEU A 148 10.93 -1.32 1.66
CA LEU A 148 10.32 -2.64 1.79
C LEU A 148 11.26 -3.74 1.28
N LEU A 149 11.90 -3.53 0.14
CA LEU A 149 12.83 -4.48 -0.46
C LEU A 149 14.01 -4.74 0.50
N TYR A 150 14.69 -3.71 0.97
CA TYR A 150 15.82 -3.85 1.87
C TYR A 150 15.45 -4.36 3.25
N THR A 151 14.23 -4.13 3.74
CA THR A 151 13.76 -4.77 4.97
C THR A 151 13.63 -6.29 4.77
N ASN A 152 13.08 -6.72 3.63
CA ASN A 152 13.02 -8.14 3.30
C ASN A 152 14.42 -8.78 3.16
N ILE A 153 15.35 -8.10 2.49
CA ILE A 153 16.76 -8.55 2.35
C ILE A 153 17.42 -8.61 3.74
N LEU A 154 17.23 -7.59 4.58
CA LEU A 154 17.78 -7.56 5.94
C LEU A 154 17.30 -8.75 6.77
N PHE A 155 16.02 -9.06 6.71
CA PHE A 155 15.46 -10.19 7.47
C PHE A 155 15.88 -11.56 6.91
N ARG A 156 16.06 -11.66 5.59
CA ARG A 156 16.53 -12.89 4.92
C ARG A 156 18.00 -13.17 5.24
N ASP A 157 18.86 -12.15 5.10
CA ASP A 157 20.32 -12.31 5.12
C ASP A 157 20.90 -12.18 6.54
N PHE A 158 20.16 -11.59 7.48
CA PHE A 158 20.54 -11.41 8.89
C PHE A 158 19.46 -11.94 9.83
N PRO A 159 19.37 -13.28 10.00
CA PRO A 159 18.34 -13.93 10.82
C PRO A 159 18.31 -13.45 12.27
N GLU A 160 19.44 -13.00 12.81
CA GLU A 160 19.51 -12.44 14.18
C GLU A 160 18.74 -11.12 14.29
N VAL A 161 18.69 -10.31 13.21
CA VAL A 161 17.88 -9.09 13.16
C VAL A 161 16.41 -9.45 13.13
N LEU A 162 16.00 -10.37 12.25
CA LEU A 162 14.63 -10.86 12.22
C LEU A 162 14.20 -11.38 13.60
N LYS A 163 14.99 -12.24 14.22
CA LYS A 163 14.69 -12.83 15.54
C LYS A 163 14.55 -11.76 16.63
N LYS A 164 15.36 -10.69 16.57
CA LYS A 164 15.22 -9.54 17.49
C LYS A 164 13.81 -8.94 17.41
N TYR A 165 13.30 -8.69 16.18
CA TYR A 165 11.98 -8.07 15.99
C TYR A 165 10.82 -9.06 16.17
N GLU A 166 10.98 -10.34 15.82
CA GLU A 166 10.02 -11.41 16.20
C GLU A 166 9.84 -11.49 17.73
N ASN A 167 10.92 -11.35 18.47
CA ASN A 167 10.88 -11.39 19.93
C ASN A 167 10.32 -10.10 20.53
N LEU A 168 10.56 -8.97 19.87
CA LEU A 168 10.04 -7.67 20.30
C LEU A 168 8.54 -7.56 20.07
N PHE A 169 8.07 -7.87 18.88
CA PHE A 169 6.66 -7.73 18.51
C PHE A 169 5.87 -8.98 18.89
N LYS A 170 5.13 -8.92 19.99
CA LYS A 170 4.27 -10.03 20.46
C LYS A 170 2.88 -10.00 19.85
N MET A 171 2.47 -8.86 19.28
CA MET A 171 1.21 -8.68 18.59
C MET A 171 1.40 -7.75 17.38
N ILE A 172 0.88 -8.15 16.24
CA ILE A 172 0.93 -7.39 15.00
C ILE A 172 -0.50 -7.08 14.57
N LEU A 173 -0.82 -5.80 14.48
CA LEU A 173 -2.13 -5.29 14.08
C LEU A 173 -1.97 -4.61 12.72
N ILE A 174 -2.82 -4.93 11.77
CA ILE A 174 -2.75 -4.36 10.42
C ILE A 174 -4.14 -3.95 9.99
N ASP A 175 -4.25 -2.69 9.57
CA ASP A 175 -5.45 -2.14 8.96
C ASP A 175 -5.32 -2.14 7.43
N GLU A 176 -6.46 -2.18 6.72
CA GLU A 176 -6.56 -2.21 5.25
C GLU A 176 -5.69 -3.31 4.61
N TYR A 177 -5.73 -4.52 5.17
CA TYR A 177 -4.84 -5.61 4.75
C TYR A 177 -4.98 -5.99 3.27
N GLN A 178 -6.15 -5.77 2.64
CA GLN A 178 -6.40 -6.02 1.22
C GLN A 178 -5.51 -5.19 0.29
N ASP A 179 -4.97 -4.07 0.77
CA ASP A 179 -4.13 -3.16 -0.02
C ASP A 179 -2.63 -3.48 0.09
N THR A 180 -2.27 -4.52 0.85
CA THR A 180 -0.86 -4.94 0.98
C THR A 180 -0.32 -5.49 -0.34
N ASN A 181 0.93 -5.11 -0.67
CA ASN A 181 1.69 -5.75 -1.72
C ASN A 181 2.45 -6.99 -1.19
N PHE A 182 3.11 -7.72 -2.08
CA PHE A 182 3.84 -8.93 -1.71
C PHE A 182 4.98 -8.66 -0.73
N ALA A 183 5.72 -7.56 -0.90
CA ALA A 183 6.84 -7.23 -0.02
C ALA A 183 6.37 -6.92 1.42
N GLN A 184 5.26 -6.19 1.57
CA GLN A 184 4.66 -5.87 2.88
C GLN A 184 4.14 -7.13 3.57
N ASP A 185 3.38 -7.94 2.83
CA ASP A 185 2.82 -9.19 3.33
C ASP A 185 3.92 -10.17 3.76
N ASN A 186 5.01 -10.26 3.00
CA ASN A 186 6.14 -11.12 3.34
C ASN A 186 6.87 -10.67 4.61
N ILE A 187 7.04 -9.36 4.85
CA ILE A 187 7.60 -8.84 6.10
C ILE A 187 6.72 -9.22 7.29
N VAL A 188 5.40 -9.03 7.17
CA VAL A 188 4.45 -9.40 8.21
C VAL A 188 4.51 -10.90 8.51
N TYR A 189 4.53 -11.71 7.47
CA TYR A 189 4.64 -13.15 7.61
C TYR A 189 5.93 -13.56 8.34
N GLN A 190 7.08 -13.01 7.97
CA GLN A 190 8.34 -13.29 8.64
C GLN A 190 8.29 -12.94 10.12
N LEU A 191 7.74 -11.78 10.49
CA LEU A 191 7.62 -11.34 11.87
C LEU A 191 6.62 -12.15 12.69
N ALA A 192 5.51 -12.63 12.08
CA ALA A 192 4.43 -13.31 12.78
C ALA A 192 4.53 -14.84 12.79
N ARG A 193 5.34 -15.45 11.92
CA ARG A 193 5.32 -16.90 11.62
C ARG A 193 5.47 -17.82 12.84
N HIS A 194 6.22 -17.41 13.85
CA HIS A 194 6.46 -18.22 15.05
C HIS A 194 5.40 -18.04 16.11
N HIS A 195 5.03 -16.80 16.45
CA HIS A 195 4.07 -16.53 17.53
C HIS A 195 2.61 -16.51 17.02
N LYS A 196 2.39 -16.36 15.70
CA LYS A 196 1.08 -16.35 15.04
C LYS A 196 0.07 -15.35 15.63
N SER A 197 0.55 -14.34 16.34
CA SER A 197 -0.27 -13.30 16.96
C SER A 197 -0.44 -12.15 15.99
N ILE A 198 -1.37 -12.32 15.07
CA ILE A 198 -1.73 -11.34 14.05
C ILE A 198 -3.21 -10.99 14.17
N PHE A 199 -3.53 -9.72 14.00
CA PHE A 199 -4.88 -9.20 13.88
C PHE A 199 -4.94 -8.34 12.62
N ALA A 200 -5.57 -8.85 11.58
CA ALA A 200 -5.69 -8.18 10.29
C ALA A 200 -7.13 -7.73 10.08
N VAL A 201 -7.31 -6.45 9.78
CA VAL A 201 -8.58 -5.86 9.37
C VAL A 201 -8.49 -5.52 7.89
N GLY A 202 -9.54 -5.78 7.15
CA GLY A 202 -9.60 -5.44 5.74
C GLY A 202 -10.94 -5.77 5.12
N ASP A 203 -11.14 -5.23 3.94
CA ASP A 203 -12.32 -5.47 3.11
C ASP A 203 -11.88 -5.82 1.68
N ASP A 204 -11.99 -7.09 1.35
CA ASP A 204 -11.63 -7.61 0.02
C ASP A 204 -12.41 -6.94 -1.12
N ALA A 205 -13.63 -6.49 -0.86
CA ALA A 205 -14.45 -5.73 -1.81
C ALA A 205 -13.90 -4.33 -2.11
N GLN A 206 -13.03 -3.78 -1.25
CA GLN A 206 -12.37 -2.48 -1.41
C GLN A 206 -10.94 -2.57 -1.96
N SER A 207 -10.49 -3.74 -2.41
CA SER A 207 -9.16 -3.92 -3.00
C SER A 207 -9.10 -3.32 -4.42
N ILE A 208 -8.84 -2.01 -4.52
CA ILE A 208 -8.79 -1.26 -5.78
C ILE A 208 -7.40 -0.75 -6.15
N TYR A 209 -6.36 -1.09 -5.38
CA TYR A 209 -4.99 -0.63 -5.59
C TYR A 209 -4.06 -1.65 -6.26
N SER A 210 -4.62 -2.59 -7.04
CA SER A 210 -3.81 -3.57 -7.79
C SER A 210 -2.80 -2.91 -8.75
N PHE A 211 -3.14 -1.75 -9.32
CA PHE A 211 -2.25 -0.95 -10.17
C PHE A 211 -1.05 -0.35 -9.41
N ARG A 212 -1.09 -0.34 -8.07
CA ARG A 212 0.02 0.03 -7.17
C ARG A 212 0.71 -1.20 -6.55
N GLY A 213 0.42 -2.40 -7.05
CA GLY A 213 1.01 -3.65 -6.59
C GLY A 213 0.27 -4.32 -5.43
N ALA A 214 -0.89 -3.81 -4.98
CA ALA A 214 -1.73 -4.49 -4.00
C ALA A 214 -2.16 -5.86 -4.54
N ASN A 215 -2.20 -6.86 -3.65
CA ASN A 215 -2.55 -8.21 -4.01
C ASN A 215 -3.64 -8.76 -3.08
N ILE A 216 -4.86 -8.81 -3.58
CA ILE A 216 -6.02 -9.32 -2.84
C ILE A 216 -5.81 -10.74 -2.30
N ARG A 217 -4.95 -11.54 -2.95
CA ARG A 217 -4.62 -12.91 -2.47
C ARG A 217 -3.99 -12.90 -1.09
N ASN A 218 -3.37 -11.79 -0.67
CA ASN A 218 -2.77 -11.67 0.65
C ASN A 218 -3.83 -11.85 1.75
N ILE A 219 -4.98 -11.15 1.65
CA ILE A 219 -6.06 -11.30 2.63
C ILE A 219 -6.81 -12.62 2.45
N LEU A 220 -7.08 -13.04 1.21
CA LEU A 220 -7.82 -14.27 0.94
C LEU A 220 -7.07 -15.55 1.35
N SER A 221 -5.73 -15.49 1.46
CA SER A 221 -4.89 -16.64 1.85
C SER A 221 -4.53 -16.69 3.32
N LEU A 222 -4.95 -15.72 4.13
CA LEU A 222 -4.57 -15.63 5.55
C LEU A 222 -4.91 -16.89 6.34
N GLU A 223 -6.11 -17.45 6.15
CA GLU A 223 -6.56 -18.68 6.85
C GLU A 223 -5.65 -19.88 6.54
N LYS A 224 -5.20 -20.02 5.28
CA LYS A 224 -4.27 -21.08 4.87
C LYS A 224 -2.88 -20.87 5.49
N ARG A 225 -2.46 -19.63 5.64
CA ARG A 225 -1.14 -19.26 6.13
C ARG A 225 -1.06 -19.32 7.66
N TYR A 226 -2.14 -19.02 8.34
CA TYR A 226 -2.26 -19.07 9.80
C TYR A 226 -3.34 -20.05 10.23
N PRO A 227 -3.04 -21.36 10.30
CA PRO A 227 -4.01 -22.39 10.74
C PRO A 227 -4.56 -22.04 12.13
N GLY A 228 -5.88 -22.03 12.26
CA GLY A 228 -6.58 -21.63 13.48
C GLY A 228 -6.91 -20.14 13.57
N LEU A 229 -6.68 -19.35 12.51
CA LEU A 229 -7.14 -17.98 12.40
C LEU A 229 -8.67 -17.94 12.57
N LYS A 230 -9.15 -17.03 13.43
CA LYS A 230 -10.59 -16.76 13.58
C LYS A 230 -11.00 -15.61 12.68
N ILE A 231 -12.01 -15.83 11.87
CA ILE A 231 -12.56 -14.81 10.97
C ILE A 231 -13.85 -14.26 11.58
N PHE A 232 -13.89 -12.94 11.75
CA PHE A 232 -15.07 -12.21 12.18
C PHE A 232 -15.54 -11.33 11.02
N ARG A 233 -16.83 -11.41 10.68
CA ARG A 233 -17.44 -10.57 9.65
C ARG A 233 -18.17 -9.42 10.31
N LEU A 234 -17.82 -8.21 9.91
CA LEU A 234 -18.49 -6.98 10.35
C LEU A 234 -19.46 -6.57 9.25
N GLU A 235 -20.72 -6.98 9.37
CA GLU A 235 -21.72 -6.79 8.31
C GLU A 235 -22.62 -5.58 8.56
N GLN A 236 -22.63 -5.01 9.77
CA GLN A 236 -23.40 -3.80 10.07
C GLN A 236 -22.64 -2.56 9.58
N ASN A 237 -23.30 -1.79 8.72
CA ASN A 237 -22.81 -0.51 8.21
C ASN A 237 -23.45 0.63 8.98
N TYR A 238 -22.63 1.41 9.68
CA TYR A 238 -23.06 2.56 10.49
C TYR A 238 -22.95 3.91 9.76
N ARG A 239 -22.36 3.91 8.56
CA ARG A 239 -22.07 5.14 7.80
C ARG A 239 -23.19 5.51 6.84
N SER A 240 -23.67 4.54 6.08
CA SER A 240 -24.51 4.74 4.91
C SER A 240 -25.98 4.46 5.21
N THR A 241 -26.87 5.10 4.43
CA THR A 241 -28.30 4.77 4.41
C THR A 241 -28.54 3.41 3.75
N GLN A 242 -29.71 2.81 3.98
CA GLN A 242 -30.05 1.48 3.49
C GLN A 242 -29.99 1.39 1.94
N ASN A 243 -30.48 2.40 1.23
CA ASN A 243 -30.42 2.42 -0.23
C ASN A 243 -29.00 2.37 -0.79
N ILE A 244 -28.04 3.03 -0.16
CA ILE A 244 -26.62 2.97 -0.54
C ILE A 244 -26.07 1.57 -0.28
N THR A 245 -26.34 1.01 0.89
CA THR A 245 -25.88 -0.33 1.28
C THR A 245 -26.44 -1.42 0.37
N LEU A 246 -27.73 -1.33 0.01
CA LEU A 246 -28.39 -2.27 -0.94
C LEU A 246 -27.77 -2.18 -2.34
N ALA A 247 -27.50 -0.96 -2.83
CA ALA A 247 -26.86 -0.75 -4.13
C ALA A 247 -25.44 -1.34 -4.14
N ALA A 248 -24.66 -1.11 -3.07
CA ALA A 248 -23.32 -1.69 -2.91
C ALA A 248 -23.35 -3.23 -2.88
N ASN A 249 -24.25 -3.84 -2.12
CA ASN A 249 -24.42 -5.29 -2.10
C ASN A 249 -24.77 -5.86 -3.49
N SER A 250 -25.68 -5.20 -4.22
CA SER A 250 -26.07 -5.62 -5.58
C SER A 250 -24.89 -5.56 -6.56
N LEU A 251 -24.03 -4.55 -6.45
CA LEU A 251 -22.84 -4.42 -7.28
C LEU A 251 -21.81 -5.49 -6.95
N ILE A 252 -21.47 -5.63 -5.66
CA ILE A 252 -20.40 -6.53 -5.23
C ILE A 252 -20.76 -8.01 -5.38
N ALA A 253 -22.03 -8.36 -5.34
CA ALA A 253 -22.49 -9.73 -5.56
C ALA A 253 -22.14 -10.30 -6.94
N LYS A 254 -21.77 -9.42 -7.90
CA LYS A 254 -21.32 -9.83 -9.25
C LYS A 254 -19.85 -10.23 -9.29
N ASN A 255 -19.08 -9.92 -8.25
CA ASN A 255 -17.69 -10.32 -8.17
C ASN A 255 -17.56 -11.78 -7.75
N SER A 256 -16.69 -12.52 -8.44
CA SER A 256 -16.30 -13.89 -8.07
C SER A 256 -15.02 -13.86 -7.23
N GLY A 257 -14.88 -14.81 -6.29
CA GLY A 257 -13.63 -14.99 -5.55
C GLY A 257 -13.43 -14.04 -4.37
N GLN A 258 -14.50 -13.53 -3.80
CA GLN A 258 -14.52 -12.71 -2.59
C GLN A 258 -15.00 -13.48 -1.36
N ILE A 259 -14.77 -12.90 -0.18
CA ILE A 259 -15.33 -13.43 1.09
C ILE A 259 -16.82 -13.09 1.13
N PRO A 260 -17.74 -14.09 1.13
CA PRO A 260 -19.17 -13.81 1.14
C PRO A 260 -19.59 -13.04 2.38
N LYS A 261 -20.24 -11.88 2.19
CA LYS A 261 -20.82 -11.06 3.24
C LYS A 261 -21.99 -10.26 2.68
N THR A 262 -22.93 -9.89 3.53
CA THR A 262 -24.07 -9.06 3.16
C THR A 262 -24.16 -7.89 4.15
N LEU A 263 -23.83 -6.70 3.68
CA LEU A 263 -23.91 -5.52 4.52
C LEU A 263 -25.37 -5.11 4.76
N PHE A 264 -25.68 -4.74 6.00
CA PHE A 264 -26.96 -4.13 6.34
C PHE A 264 -26.75 -2.83 7.12
N SER A 265 -27.74 -1.94 7.07
CA SER A 265 -27.72 -0.69 7.82
C SER A 265 -29.05 -0.50 8.55
N GLU A 266 -28.96 -0.04 9.80
CA GLU A 266 -30.10 0.38 10.62
C GLU A 266 -30.40 1.89 10.48
N ASN A 267 -29.60 2.60 9.68
CA ASN A 267 -29.86 4.00 9.37
C ASN A 267 -31.15 4.15 8.52
N ALA A 268 -31.60 5.37 8.33
CA ALA A 268 -32.75 5.67 7.48
C ALA A 268 -32.63 5.05 6.09
N ILE A 269 -33.74 4.83 5.41
CA ILE A 269 -33.79 4.32 4.03
C ILE A 269 -32.97 5.21 3.10
N GLY A 270 -33.07 6.52 3.27
CA GLY A 270 -32.35 7.51 2.48
C GLY A 270 -32.87 7.68 1.05
N SER A 271 -32.26 8.58 0.32
CA SER A 271 -32.55 8.79 -1.09
C SER A 271 -32.02 7.66 -1.94
N LYS A 272 -32.69 7.38 -3.07
CA LYS A 272 -32.17 6.41 -4.05
C LYS A 272 -30.92 6.96 -4.72
N VAL A 273 -29.98 6.08 -5.02
CA VAL A 273 -28.81 6.39 -5.85
C VAL A 273 -29.29 6.80 -7.25
N GLN A 274 -28.82 7.92 -7.74
CA GLN A 274 -29.15 8.44 -9.06
C GLN A 274 -27.98 8.18 -10.02
N ILE A 275 -28.32 7.75 -11.23
CA ILE A 275 -27.36 7.61 -12.33
C ILE A 275 -27.73 8.63 -13.39
N LYS A 276 -26.75 9.42 -13.83
CA LYS A 276 -26.90 10.38 -14.94
C LYS A 276 -25.77 10.17 -15.93
N GLU A 277 -26.13 10.26 -17.20
CA GLU A 277 -25.20 10.20 -18.32
C GLU A 277 -25.08 11.59 -18.94
N PHE A 278 -23.89 11.98 -19.33
CA PHE A 278 -23.57 13.26 -19.95
C PHE A 278 -22.83 13.04 -21.27
N GLN A 279 -22.95 14.03 -22.19
CA GLN A 279 -22.26 13.95 -23.48
C GLN A 279 -20.78 14.33 -23.41
N SER A 280 -20.40 15.12 -22.39
CA SER A 280 -19.03 15.56 -22.18
C SER A 280 -18.70 15.65 -20.68
N ASP A 281 -17.39 15.63 -20.36
CA ASP A 281 -16.84 15.90 -19.04
C ASP A 281 -17.15 17.34 -18.56
N TYR A 282 -17.28 18.29 -19.50
CA TYR A 282 -17.69 19.65 -19.17
C TYR A 282 -19.14 19.70 -18.64
N ASP A 283 -20.08 19.03 -19.31
CA ASP A 283 -21.49 18.99 -18.90
C ASP A 283 -21.64 18.28 -17.54
N GLU A 284 -20.88 17.19 -17.33
CA GLU A 284 -20.83 16.49 -16.04
C GLU A 284 -20.34 17.42 -14.94
N SER A 285 -19.19 18.06 -15.12
CA SER A 285 -18.58 18.95 -14.14
C SER A 285 -19.49 20.16 -13.82
N TYR A 286 -20.09 20.75 -14.85
CA TYR A 286 -21.04 21.85 -14.71
C TYR A 286 -22.28 21.44 -13.91
N TYR A 287 -22.85 20.28 -14.22
CA TYR A 287 -23.99 19.73 -13.48
C TYR A 287 -23.66 19.48 -12.01
N ILE A 288 -22.52 18.87 -11.70
CA ILE A 288 -22.06 18.59 -10.34
C ILE A 288 -21.93 19.91 -9.57
N ALA A 289 -21.18 20.87 -10.11
CA ALA A 289 -20.95 22.16 -9.47
C ALA A 289 -22.25 22.90 -9.17
N ASN A 290 -23.17 23.01 -10.15
CA ASN A 290 -24.45 23.66 -9.94
C ASN A 290 -25.35 22.93 -8.95
N THR A 291 -25.28 21.59 -8.91
CA THR A 291 -26.07 20.83 -7.95
C THR A 291 -25.59 21.09 -6.52
N ILE A 292 -24.28 21.12 -6.29
CA ILE A 292 -23.67 21.45 -4.99
C ILE A 292 -24.07 22.87 -4.54
N VAL A 293 -23.92 23.88 -5.44
CA VAL A 293 -24.28 25.27 -5.14
C VAL A 293 -25.76 25.39 -4.77
N ARG A 294 -26.64 24.76 -5.52
CA ARG A 294 -28.07 24.75 -5.25
C ARG A 294 -28.42 24.12 -3.92
N MET A 295 -27.84 22.96 -3.61
CA MET A 295 -28.07 22.27 -2.33
C MET A 295 -27.58 23.10 -1.14
N LYS A 296 -26.42 23.77 -1.27
CA LYS A 296 -25.91 24.71 -0.26
C LYS A 296 -26.85 25.89 -0.06
N GLN A 297 -27.37 26.49 -1.16
CA GLN A 297 -28.30 27.64 -1.11
C GLN A 297 -29.65 27.28 -0.44
N MET A 298 -30.09 26.02 -0.55
CA MET A 298 -31.27 25.52 0.16
C MET A 298 -31.08 25.41 1.68
N GLY A 299 -29.87 25.63 2.20
CA GLY A 299 -29.58 25.74 3.64
C GLY A 299 -29.50 24.42 4.38
N ASN A 300 -29.54 23.27 3.68
CA ASN A 300 -29.57 21.96 4.32
C ASN A 300 -28.17 21.32 4.43
N TYR A 301 -27.15 21.91 3.77
CA TYR A 301 -25.81 21.34 3.69
C TYR A 301 -24.72 22.41 3.79
N ASP A 302 -23.59 22.06 4.39
CA ASP A 302 -22.35 22.83 4.34
C ASP A 302 -21.40 22.31 3.25
N TRP A 303 -20.39 23.12 2.89
CA TRP A 303 -19.42 22.71 1.86
C TRP A 303 -18.68 21.41 2.23
N SER A 304 -18.48 21.17 3.53
CA SER A 304 -17.87 19.96 4.07
C SER A 304 -18.72 18.69 3.90
N ASP A 305 -20.01 18.83 3.57
CA ASP A 305 -20.92 17.70 3.40
C ASP A 305 -20.87 17.09 1.99
N PHE A 306 -20.11 17.72 1.09
CA PHE A 306 -19.96 17.25 -0.29
C PHE A 306 -18.59 16.63 -0.52
N ALA A 307 -18.57 15.60 -1.37
CA ALA A 307 -17.36 15.00 -1.94
C ALA A 307 -17.57 14.72 -3.43
N VAL A 308 -16.54 14.95 -4.26
CA VAL A 308 -16.53 14.70 -5.71
C VAL A 308 -15.39 13.78 -6.05
#